data_a63fd82380e32571a6116d4436c2fb47
#
_entry.id   a63fd82380e32571a6116d4436c2fb47
#
_cell.length_a   1.000
_cell.length_b   1.000
_cell.length_c   1.000
_cell.angle_alpha   90.00
_cell.angle_beta   90.00
_cell.angle_gamma   90.00
#
_symmetry.space_group_name_H-M   'P 1'
#
loop_
_entity.id
_entity.type
_entity.pdbx_description
1 polymer ?
#
loop_
_entity_poly.entity_id
_entity_poly.type
_entity_poly.pdbx_seq_one_letter_code
_entity_poly.pdbx_strand_id
1 'polypeptide(L)'
;MPPLWVVTELMTFGELSRWFALTKDNKVKSAVAMDLGLPNREVLEGTLQLLSYIRNICAHHGRLWNRQTVKRLPNIKRFRADLVIVEAVVDGGVQAQPANFIYNALVVLAYMLRHQSADTSFVQRAVDLVQTRSAEQLKAMGFPIDWRSRPCWSI
;
A
#
# COMPACT_ATOMS: atom_id res chain seq x y z
N MET A 1 -34.40 -0.30 -3.47
CA MET A 1 -32.95 -0.17 -3.64
C MET A 1 -32.25 -1.21 -2.76
N PRO A 2 -31.23 -1.92 -3.24
CA PRO A 2 -30.49 -2.83 -2.38
C PRO A 2 -29.79 -2.06 -1.27
N PRO A 3 -29.60 -2.66 -0.07
CA PRO A 3 -28.83 -2.07 0.99
C PRO A 3 -27.40 -1.74 0.54
N LEU A 4 -26.79 -0.70 1.12
CA LEU A 4 -25.48 -0.20 0.72
C LEU A 4 -24.38 -1.25 0.80
N TRP A 5 -24.40 -2.11 1.83
CA TRP A 5 -23.43 -3.20 1.99
C TRP A 5 -23.48 -4.23 0.84
N VAL A 6 -24.68 -4.52 0.29
CA VAL A 6 -24.81 -5.39 -0.90
C VAL A 6 -24.15 -4.75 -2.13
N VAL A 7 -24.33 -3.44 -2.28
CA VAL A 7 -23.70 -2.71 -3.40
C VAL A 7 -22.18 -2.76 -3.30
N THR A 8 -21.62 -2.57 -2.10
CA THR A 8 -20.16 -2.59 -1.89
C THR A 8 -19.54 -3.97 -2.15
N GLU A 9 -20.23 -5.06 -1.83
CA GLU A 9 -19.76 -6.41 -2.13
C GLU A 9 -19.71 -6.74 -3.63
N LEU A 10 -20.56 -6.09 -4.42
CA LEU A 10 -20.57 -6.25 -5.88
C LEU A 10 -19.55 -5.37 -6.60
N MET A 11 -18.99 -4.36 -5.90
CA MET A 11 -18.03 -3.44 -6.49
C MET A 11 -16.65 -4.08 -6.66
N THR A 12 -15.99 -3.78 -7.76
CA THR A 12 -14.56 -4.04 -7.89
C THR A 12 -13.78 -3.13 -6.93
N PHE A 13 -12.57 -3.53 -6.56
CA PHE A 13 -11.73 -2.69 -5.69
C PHE A 13 -11.41 -1.32 -6.33
N GLY A 14 -11.33 -1.25 -7.66
CA GLY A 14 -11.17 0.00 -8.40
C GLY A 14 -12.38 0.93 -8.28
N GLU A 15 -13.58 0.38 -8.36
CA GLU A 15 -14.82 1.13 -8.16
C GLU A 15 -14.96 1.63 -6.72
N LEU A 16 -14.63 0.79 -5.74
CA LEU A 16 -14.61 1.17 -4.33
C LEU A 16 -13.61 2.32 -4.06
N SER A 17 -12.40 2.22 -4.61
CA SER A 17 -11.39 3.28 -4.53
C SER A 17 -11.89 4.59 -5.14
N ARG A 18 -12.54 4.51 -6.30
CA ARG A 18 -13.12 5.68 -6.98
C ARG A 18 -14.30 6.27 -6.21
N TRP A 19 -15.15 5.42 -5.66
CA TRP A 19 -16.26 5.86 -4.83
C TRP A 19 -15.79 6.60 -3.59
N PHE A 20 -14.78 6.06 -2.89
CA PHE A 20 -14.16 6.77 -1.76
C PHE A 20 -13.62 8.14 -2.19
N ALA A 21 -12.92 8.23 -3.33
CA ALA A 21 -12.40 9.49 -3.84
C ALA A 21 -13.51 10.52 -4.10
N LEU A 22 -14.65 10.10 -4.65
CA LEU A 22 -15.81 10.93 -4.99
C LEU A 22 -16.71 11.28 -3.79
N THR A 23 -16.52 10.65 -2.64
CA THR A 23 -17.28 10.96 -1.41
C THR A 23 -17.01 12.40 -1.00
N LYS A 24 -18.07 13.20 -0.88
CA LYS A 24 -17.97 14.64 -0.58
C LYS A 24 -17.70 14.94 0.90
N ASP A 25 -18.15 14.07 1.79
CA ASP A 25 -17.99 14.27 3.25
C ASP A 25 -16.57 13.94 3.69
N ASN A 26 -15.80 15.01 3.91
CA ASN A 26 -14.40 14.90 4.35
C ASN A 26 -14.26 14.34 5.77
N LYS A 27 -15.27 14.51 6.64
CA LYS A 27 -15.24 13.94 7.99
C LYS A 27 -15.36 12.43 7.93
N VAL A 28 -16.28 11.92 7.13
CA VAL A 28 -16.44 10.48 6.88
C VAL A 28 -15.16 9.91 6.27
N LYS A 29 -14.59 10.54 5.23
CA LYS A 29 -13.33 10.10 4.62
C LYS A 29 -12.18 10.03 5.63
N SER A 30 -12.06 11.02 6.50
CA SER A 30 -11.02 11.05 7.53
C SER A 30 -11.24 9.98 8.60
N ALA A 31 -12.49 9.76 9.02
CA ALA A 31 -12.82 8.69 9.96
C ALA A 31 -12.45 7.32 9.40
N VAL A 32 -12.80 7.02 8.14
CA VAL A 32 -12.43 5.78 7.47
C VAL A 32 -10.90 5.61 7.36
N ALA A 33 -10.17 6.70 7.08
CA ALA A 33 -8.71 6.65 7.02
C ALA A 33 -8.10 6.28 8.38
N MET A 34 -8.58 6.90 9.45
CA MET A 34 -8.14 6.61 10.83
C MET A 34 -8.50 5.19 11.25
N ASP A 35 -9.69 4.72 10.90
CA ASP A 35 -10.16 3.37 11.17
C ASP A 35 -9.30 2.30 10.46
N LEU A 36 -8.74 2.64 9.30
CA LEU A 36 -7.77 1.81 8.57
C LEU A 36 -6.31 2.03 9.01
N GLY A 37 -6.05 2.79 10.07
CA GLY A 37 -4.72 3.05 10.61
C GLY A 37 -3.88 4.05 9.80
N LEU A 38 -4.49 4.80 8.89
CA LEU A 38 -3.82 5.80 8.07
C LEU A 38 -4.05 7.22 8.61
N PRO A 39 -3.09 8.15 8.41
CA PRO A 39 -3.10 9.45 9.09
C PRO A 39 -4.18 10.40 8.60
N ASN A 40 -4.60 10.31 7.36
CA ASN A 40 -5.61 11.19 6.76
C ASN A 40 -6.23 10.59 5.49
N ARG A 41 -7.28 11.24 5.00
CA ARG A 41 -8.04 10.81 3.82
C ARG A 41 -7.22 10.86 2.52
N GLU A 42 -6.32 11.81 2.38
CA GLU A 42 -5.46 11.97 1.18
C GLU A 42 -4.50 10.78 1.05
N VAL A 43 -3.92 10.36 2.18
CA VAL A 43 -3.09 9.17 2.24
C VAL A 43 -3.90 7.91 1.93
N LEU A 44 -5.11 7.77 2.48
CA LEU A 44 -5.96 6.61 2.17
C LEU A 44 -6.33 6.60 0.68
N GLU A 45 -6.73 7.73 0.12
CA GLU A 45 -7.10 7.81 -1.29
C GLU A 45 -5.96 7.37 -2.22
N GLY A 46 -4.76 7.90 -2.02
CA GLY A 46 -3.58 7.50 -2.80
C GLY A 46 -3.18 6.03 -2.58
N THR A 47 -3.32 5.54 -1.34
CA THR A 47 -3.07 4.12 -1.01
C THR A 47 -4.06 3.20 -1.71
N LEU A 48 -5.36 3.50 -1.67
CA LEU A 48 -6.39 2.73 -2.37
C LEU A 48 -6.16 2.70 -3.89
N GLN A 49 -5.77 3.83 -4.48
CA GLN A 49 -5.42 3.90 -5.91
C GLN A 49 -4.24 3.01 -6.25
N LEU A 50 -3.17 3.02 -5.43
CA LEU A 50 -2.01 2.15 -5.62
C LEU A 50 -2.38 0.67 -5.47
N LEU A 51 -3.08 0.30 -4.42
CA LEU A 51 -3.50 -1.09 -4.17
C LEU A 51 -4.44 -1.60 -5.26
N SER A 52 -5.37 -0.76 -5.73
CA SER A 52 -6.24 -1.09 -6.87
C SER A 52 -5.43 -1.35 -8.15
N TYR A 53 -4.42 -0.52 -8.43
CA TYR A 53 -3.53 -0.71 -9.56
C TYR A 53 -2.76 -2.05 -9.45
N ILE A 54 -2.19 -2.35 -8.29
CA ILE A 54 -1.48 -3.61 -8.04
C ILE A 54 -2.41 -4.81 -8.20
N ARG A 55 -3.60 -4.76 -7.58
CA ARG A 55 -4.61 -5.81 -7.69
C ARG A 55 -4.99 -6.08 -9.16
N ASN A 56 -5.15 -5.03 -9.97
CA ASN A 56 -5.49 -5.19 -11.37
C ASN A 56 -4.36 -5.85 -12.17
N ILE A 57 -3.09 -5.52 -11.89
CA ILE A 57 -1.96 -6.22 -12.49
C ILE A 57 -2.03 -7.72 -12.16
N CYS A 58 -2.26 -8.07 -10.88
CA CYS A 58 -2.38 -9.47 -10.45
C CYS A 58 -3.57 -10.17 -11.13
N ALA A 59 -4.73 -9.52 -11.18
CA ALA A 59 -5.96 -10.07 -11.77
C ALA A 59 -5.83 -10.35 -13.28
N HIS A 60 -5.00 -9.58 -13.97
CA HIS A 60 -4.69 -9.78 -15.39
C HIS A 60 -3.40 -10.59 -15.61
N HIS A 61 -2.99 -11.39 -14.62
CA HIS A 61 -1.78 -12.21 -14.68
C HIS A 61 -0.50 -11.42 -15.02
N GLY A 62 -0.50 -10.12 -14.72
CA GLY A 62 0.64 -9.24 -14.94
C GLY A 62 1.75 -9.50 -13.93
N ARG A 63 3.00 -9.35 -14.38
CA ARG A 63 4.17 -9.52 -13.52
C ARG A 63 4.36 -8.30 -12.61
N LEU A 64 4.43 -8.52 -11.29
CA LEU A 64 4.80 -7.50 -10.30
C LEU A 64 6.31 -7.43 -10.03
N TRP A 65 6.98 -8.57 -10.17
CA TRP A 65 8.42 -8.67 -9.96
C TRP A 65 9.18 -7.74 -10.90
N ASN A 66 10.17 -7.02 -10.39
CA ASN A 66 10.98 -6.05 -11.14
C ASN A 66 10.13 -4.99 -11.88
N ARG A 67 9.00 -4.60 -11.28
CA ARG A 67 8.12 -3.58 -11.87
C ARG A 67 8.06 -2.35 -10.98
N GLN A 68 8.30 -1.21 -11.58
CA GLN A 68 7.99 0.07 -10.97
C GLN A 68 6.51 0.39 -11.20
N THR A 69 5.83 0.79 -10.14
CA THR A 69 4.42 1.17 -10.23
C THR A 69 4.29 2.60 -10.77
N VAL A 70 3.33 2.82 -11.68
CA VAL A 70 3.03 4.17 -12.17
C VAL A 70 2.43 5.03 -11.06
N LYS A 71 1.57 4.41 -10.22
CA LYS A 71 1.03 5.04 -9.02
C LYS A 71 2.05 4.94 -7.89
N ARG A 72 2.31 6.06 -7.24
CA ARG A 72 3.21 6.13 -6.08
C ARG A 72 2.41 6.09 -4.79
N LEU A 73 3.03 5.54 -3.76
CA LEU A 73 2.52 5.65 -2.41
C LEU A 73 2.62 7.11 -1.96
N PRO A 74 1.61 7.68 -1.31
CA PRO A 74 1.72 8.96 -0.62
C PRO A 74 2.83 8.95 0.44
N ASN A 75 3.38 10.13 0.75
CA ASN A 75 4.39 10.23 1.80
C ASN A 75 3.74 10.06 3.19
N ILE A 76 4.03 8.94 3.85
CA ILE A 76 3.47 8.59 5.16
C ILE A 76 4.58 8.69 6.20
N LYS A 77 4.64 9.81 6.92
CA LYS A 77 5.67 10.06 7.94
C LYS A 77 5.70 8.98 9.03
N ARG A 78 4.53 8.46 9.44
CA ARG A 78 4.39 7.44 10.48
C ARG A 78 5.14 6.14 10.16
N PHE A 79 5.21 5.75 8.88
CA PHE A 79 5.84 4.50 8.45
C PHE A 79 7.22 4.74 7.81
N ARG A 80 7.78 5.93 7.94
CA ARG A 80 9.01 6.32 7.23
C ARG A 80 10.20 5.41 7.52
N ALA A 81 10.29 4.85 8.73
CA ALA A 81 11.36 3.93 9.12
C ALA A 81 11.33 2.61 8.32
N ASP A 82 10.14 2.19 7.90
CA ASP A 82 9.94 0.95 7.16
C ASP A 82 9.94 1.15 5.64
N LEU A 83 9.64 2.38 5.18
CA LEU A 83 9.57 2.68 3.75
C LEU A 83 10.96 2.89 3.15
N VAL A 84 11.12 2.50 1.90
CA VAL A 84 12.25 2.90 1.06
C VAL A 84 11.91 4.25 0.43
N ILE A 85 12.71 5.25 0.78
CA ILE A 85 12.57 6.64 0.33
C ILE A 85 13.66 6.93 -0.71
N VAL A 86 13.30 7.60 -1.78
CA VAL A 86 14.21 8.05 -2.84
C VAL A 86 14.04 9.55 -3.05
N GLU A 87 15.08 10.20 -3.50
CA GLU A 87 15.00 11.58 -3.98
C GLU A 87 14.44 11.59 -5.41
N ALA A 88 13.45 12.41 -5.64
CA ALA A 88 12.85 12.60 -6.97
C ALA A 88 12.66 14.07 -7.27
N VAL A 89 12.84 14.44 -8.54
CA VAL A 89 12.55 15.80 -8.99
C VAL A 89 11.04 15.94 -9.20
N VAL A 90 10.42 16.87 -8.45
CA VAL A 90 8.98 17.17 -8.53
C VAL A 90 8.85 18.68 -8.62
N ASP A 91 8.16 19.15 -9.63
CA ASP A 91 7.90 20.58 -9.87
C ASP A 91 9.18 21.46 -9.82
N GLY A 92 10.29 20.91 -10.33
CA GLY A 92 11.59 21.61 -10.38
C GLY A 92 12.39 21.59 -9.08
N GLY A 93 11.92 20.91 -8.01
CA GLY A 93 12.63 20.73 -6.75
C GLY A 93 12.91 19.26 -6.44
N VAL A 94 13.97 19.00 -5.65
CA VAL A 94 14.26 17.64 -5.17
C VAL A 94 13.42 17.37 -3.92
N GLN A 95 12.60 16.31 -3.96
CA GLN A 95 11.75 15.88 -2.84
C GLN A 95 11.98 14.42 -2.51
N ALA A 96 12.00 14.13 -1.21
CA ALA A 96 12.05 12.76 -0.70
C ALA A 96 10.67 12.11 -0.83
N GLN A 97 10.58 11.03 -1.61
CA GLN A 97 9.33 10.32 -1.89
C GLN A 97 9.49 8.81 -1.69
N PRO A 98 8.40 8.08 -1.34
CA PRO A 98 8.43 6.62 -1.35
C PRO A 98 8.81 6.10 -2.74
N ALA A 99 9.74 5.14 -2.76
CA ALA A 99 10.09 4.43 -3.98
C ALA A 99 8.85 3.68 -4.54
N ASN A 100 8.71 3.63 -5.84
CA ASN A 100 7.55 3.06 -6.52
C ASN A 100 7.68 1.56 -6.82
N PHE A 101 8.24 0.81 -5.88
CA PHE A 101 8.34 -0.64 -5.92
C PHE A 101 7.27 -1.30 -5.03
N ILE A 102 7.04 -2.60 -5.28
CA ILE A 102 6.05 -3.39 -4.55
C ILE A 102 6.33 -3.43 -3.03
N TYR A 103 7.59 -3.36 -2.62
CA TYR A 103 7.98 -3.35 -1.22
C TYR A 103 7.20 -2.33 -0.38
N ASN A 104 7.16 -1.07 -0.81
CA ASN A 104 6.47 -0.01 -0.07
C ASN A 104 4.94 -0.25 0.01
N ALA A 105 4.34 -0.84 -1.02
CA ALA A 105 2.92 -1.22 -0.98
C ALA A 105 2.66 -2.35 0.03
N LEU A 106 3.57 -3.34 0.11
CA LEU A 106 3.48 -4.42 1.10
C LEU A 106 3.61 -3.90 2.53
N VAL A 107 4.52 -2.94 2.77
CA VAL A 107 4.67 -2.28 4.09
C VAL A 107 3.35 -1.64 4.53
N VAL A 108 2.74 -0.82 3.68
CA VAL A 108 1.49 -0.13 4.05
C VAL A 108 0.35 -1.11 4.24
N LEU A 109 0.24 -2.12 3.39
CA LEU A 109 -0.76 -3.17 3.53
C LEU A 109 -0.60 -3.94 4.85
N ALA A 110 0.64 -4.24 5.25
CA ALA A 110 0.93 -4.88 6.54
C ALA A 110 0.47 -4.02 7.73
N TYR A 111 0.74 -2.71 7.70
CA TYR A 111 0.27 -1.80 8.73
C TYR A 111 -1.25 -1.70 8.81
N MET A 112 -1.93 -1.59 7.66
CA MET A 112 -3.39 -1.54 7.60
C MET A 112 -4.01 -2.84 8.15
N LEU A 113 -3.52 -4.00 7.74
CA LEU A 113 -4.04 -5.29 8.19
C LEU A 113 -3.79 -5.54 9.67
N ARG A 114 -2.61 -5.19 10.20
CA ARG A 114 -2.34 -5.27 11.65
C ARG A 114 -3.21 -4.33 12.46
N HIS A 115 -3.55 -3.17 11.92
CA HIS A 115 -4.44 -2.24 12.58
C HIS A 115 -5.87 -2.79 12.69
N GLN A 116 -6.33 -3.53 11.68
CA GLN A 116 -7.64 -4.17 11.66
C GLN A 116 -7.71 -5.45 12.49
N SER A 117 -6.63 -6.24 12.51
CA SER A 117 -6.54 -7.48 13.26
C SER A 117 -5.10 -7.74 13.68
N ALA A 118 -4.86 -7.77 15.00
CA ALA A 118 -3.55 -8.09 15.56
C ALA A 118 -3.07 -9.50 15.16
N ASP A 119 -4.01 -10.43 14.96
CA ASP A 119 -3.74 -11.83 14.64
C ASP A 119 -3.60 -12.09 13.13
N THR A 120 -3.46 -11.03 12.32
CA THR A 120 -3.32 -11.22 10.87
C THR A 120 -2.07 -12.04 10.53
N SER A 121 -2.25 -13.11 9.75
CA SER A 121 -1.14 -13.93 9.24
C SER A 121 -0.44 -13.33 8.01
N PHE A 122 -0.84 -12.13 7.57
CA PHE A 122 -0.32 -11.52 6.33
C PHE A 122 1.18 -11.34 6.36
N VAL A 123 1.72 -10.79 7.46
CA VAL A 123 3.16 -10.51 7.57
C VAL A 123 3.96 -11.79 7.56
N GLN A 124 3.55 -12.81 8.33
CA GLN A 124 4.21 -14.11 8.33
C GLN A 124 4.22 -14.73 6.93
N ARG A 125 3.08 -14.75 6.24
CA ARG A 125 2.97 -15.30 4.87
C ARG A 125 3.83 -14.51 3.87
N ALA A 126 3.90 -13.19 4.01
CA ALA A 126 4.75 -12.36 3.16
C ALA A 126 6.24 -12.66 3.40
N VAL A 127 6.66 -12.78 4.68
CA VAL A 127 8.02 -13.15 5.05
C VAL A 127 8.37 -14.53 4.50
N ASP A 128 7.53 -15.54 4.69
CA ASP A 128 7.75 -16.91 4.20
C ASP A 128 7.92 -16.95 2.69
N LEU A 129 7.12 -16.19 1.96
CA LEU A 129 7.21 -16.10 0.51
C LEU A 129 8.48 -15.39 0.04
N VAL A 130 8.84 -14.29 0.70
CA VAL A 130 9.95 -13.40 0.30
C VAL A 130 11.30 -13.99 0.67
N GLN A 131 11.42 -14.67 1.81
CA GLN A 131 12.69 -15.25 2.27
C GLN A 131 13.26 -16.34 1.35
N THR A 132 12.43 -16.93 0.49
CA THR A 132 12.86 -17.92 -0.50
C THR A 132 13.46 -17.29 -1.76
N ARG A 133 13.49 -15.96 -1.86
CA ARG A 133 13.95 -15.23 -3.05
C ARG A 133 15.43 -14.88 -2.92
N SER A 134 16.13 -14.83 -4.08
CA SER A 134 17.53 -14.39 -4.10
C SER A 134 17.66 -12.90 -3.76
N ALA A 135 18.84 -12.47 -3.31
CA ALA A 135 19.12 -11.05 -3.01
C ALA A 135 18.85 -10.13 -4.22
N GLU A 136 19.15 -10.60 -5.44
CA GLU A 136 18.88 -9.88 -6.68
C GLU A 136 17.37 -9.71 -6.92
N GLN A 137 16.58 -10.76 -6.68
CA GLN A 137 15.13 -10.71 -6.81
C GLN A 137 14.52 -9.74 -5.79
N LEU A 138 15.00 -9.76 -4.54
CA LEU A 138 14.56 -8.85 -3.50
C LEU A 138 14.88 -7.40 -3.85
N LYS A 139 16.10 -7.14 -4.32
CA LYS A 139 16.51 -5.81 -4.79
C LYS A 139 15.62 -5.32 -5.94
N ALA A 140 15.32 -6.17 -6.91
CA ALA A 140 14.45 -5.86 -8.04
C ALA A 140 13.00 -5.56 -7.63
N MET A 141 12.55 -6.07 -6.48
CA MET A 141 11.25 -5.79 -5.87
C MET A 141 11.27 -4.55 -4.94
N GLY A 142 12.44 -3.93 -4.76
CA GLY A 142 12.63 -2.76 -3.91
C GLY A 142 12.84 -3.07 -2.42
N PHE A 143 13.13 -4.33 -2.07
CA PHE A 143 13.46 -4.68 -0.69
C PHE A 143 14.85 -4.14 -0.33
N PRO A 144 14.98 -3.38 0.78
CA PRO A 144 16.28 -2.96 1.28
C PRO A 144 17.01 -4.16 1.92
N ILE A 145 18.32 -4.07 2.05
CA ILE A 145 19.15 -5.16 2.62
C ILE A 145 18.71 -5.49 4.06
N ASP A 146 18.32 -4.47 4.81
CA ASP A 146 17.91 -4.54 6.22
C ASP A 146 16.40 -4.82 6.42
N TRP A 147 15.67 -5.21 5.38
CA TRP A 147 14.22 -5.31 5.43
C TRP A 147 13.69 -6.16 6.60
N ARG A 148 14.39 -7.24 6.97
CA ARG A 148 13.96 -8.16 8.05
C ARG A 148 14.02 -7.51 9.44
N SER A 149 14.93 -6.57 9.65
CA SER A 149 15.10 -5.86 10.93
C SER A 149 14.15 -4.67 11.09
N ARG A 150 13.39 -4.34 10.05
CA ARG A 150 12.46 -3.22 10.09
C ARG A 150 11.19 -3.58 10.87
N PRO A 151 10.63 -2.63 11.67
CA PRO A 151 9.49 -2.89 12.56
C PRO A 151 8.28 -3.54 11.88
N CYS A 152 8.02 -3.19 10.63
CA CYS A 152 6.92 -3.76 9.84
C CYS A 152 7.02 -5.29 9.69
N TRP A 153 8.22 -5.86 9.66
CA TRP A 153 8.47 -7.29 9.42
C TRP A 153 8.79 -8.09 10.68
N SER A 154 8.86 -7.43 11.85
CA SER A 154 9.01 -8.10 13.13
C SER A 154 7.74 -8.88 13.45
N ILE A 155 7.91 -10.18 13.72
CA ILE A 155 6.83 -11.14 14.05
C ILE A 155 6.86 -11.39 15.54
#